data_20002fb1e7496e12d01bf5331258481c
#
_entry.id   20002fb1e7496e12d01bf5331258481c
#
_cell.length_a   1.000
_cell.length_b   1.000
_cell.length_c   1.000
_cell.angle_alpha   90.00
_cell.angle_beta   90.00
_cell.angle_gamma   90.00
#
_symmetry.space_group_name_H-M   'P 1'
#
loop_
_entity.id
_entity.type
_entity.pdbx_description
1 polymer ?
#
loop_
_entity_poly.entity_id
_entity_poly.type
_entity_poly.pdbx_seq_one_letter_code
_entity_poly.pdbx_strand_id
1 'polypeptide(L)'
;MAISRSQLAKELEPGLNALFGLEYDRYENEHSEIFDEESSDRAFEEEVMLGGFSTAPVKNEGGTVSFDDAQETYTARYTHETIALAFSITEEAIEDNLYDRLASRYTKALARSMAQTKQIKAAAILNNAFSTGASAIGDGAALCSASHPSLSGNQTNLLAVAADLNETSLEQMLIDIAGLTDERGLKIAVRGLKLIIPKELQFIAERVINSNLRPGLSLIHISEPTRRTPIS
;
A
#
# COMPACT_ATOMS: atom_id res chain seq x y z
N MET A 1 -38.54 -28.35 -34.60
CA MET A 1 -38.35 -27.02 -34.01
C MET A 1 -36.84 -26.76 -34.06
N ALA A 2 -36.42 -25.82 -34.86
CA ALA A 2 -34.99 -25.43 -34.87
C ALA A 2 -34.73 -24.53 -33.65
N ILE A 3 -33.81 -24.91 -32.82
CA ILE A 3 -33.35 -24.08 -31.69
C ILE A 3 -32.64 -22.86 -32.31
N SER A 4 -33.17 -21.67 -32.09
CA SER A 4 -32.58 -20.45 -32.62
C SER A 4 -31.30 -20.11 -31.88
N ARG A 5 -30.27 -19.75 -32.62
CA ARG A 5 -28.91 -19.40 -32.09
C ARG A 5 -28.93 -18.25 -31.06
N SER A 6 -29.92 -17.36 -31.10
CA SER A 6 -30.11 -16.30 -30.11
C SER A 6 -30.42 -16.81 -28.68
N GLN A 7 -30.82 -18.06 -28.52
CA GLN A 7 -31.03 -18.68 -27.22
C GLN A 7 -29.75 -19.23 -26.62
N LEU A 8 -28.79 -19.64 -27.46
CA LEU A 8 -27.45 -20.10 -27.01
C LEU A 8 -26.60 -18.97 -26.46
N ALA A 9 -26.72 -17.75 -26.97
CA ALA A 9 -25.97 -16.58 -26.47
C ALA A 9 -26.26 -16.28 -24.99
N LYS A 10 -27.52 -16.49 -24.55
CA LYS A 10 -27.94 -16.28 -23.17
C LYS A 10 -27.42 -17.35 -22.18
N GLU A 11 -27.12 -18.55 -22.65
CA GLU A 11 -26.56 -19.62 -21.81
C GLU A 11 -25.03 -19.53 -21.72
N LEU A 12 -24.38 -18.95 -22.72
CA LEU A 12 -22.93 -18.79 -22.77
C LEU A 12 -22.42 -17.66 -21.86
N GLU A 13 -23.21 -16.60 -21.72
CA GLU A 13 -22.86 -15.44 -20.90
C GLU A 13 -22.61 -15.80 -19.40
N PRO A 14 -23.50 -16.60 -18.75
CA PRO A 14 -23.23 -17.02 -17.36
C PRO A 14 -21.99 -17.90 -17.23
N GLY A 15 -21.71 -18.74 -18.21
CA GLY A 15 -20.52 -19.60 -18.23
C GLY A 15 -19.23 -18.81 -18.35
N LEU A 16 -19.19 -17.79 -19.20
CA LEU A 16 -18.03 -16.90 -19.34
C LEU A 16 -17.84 -16.02 -18.12
N ASN A 17 -18.90 -15.54 -17.51
CA ASN A 17 -18.85 -14.76 -16.27
C ASN A 17 -18.32 -15.60 -15.10
N ALA A 18 -18.77 -16.84 -14.96
CA ALA A 18 -18.26 -17.77 -13.95
C ALA A 18 -16.77 -18.10 -14.18
N LEU A 19 -16.38 -18.31 -15.43
CA LEU A 19 -14.98 -18.55 -15.79
C LEU A 19 -14.11 -17.31 -15.53
N PHE A 20 -14.61 -16.11 -15.81
CA PHE A 20 -13.93 -14.86 -15.51
C PHE A 20 -13.70 -14.73 -14.00
N GLY A 21 -14.71 -14.90 -13.17
CA GLY A 21 -14.59 -14.81 -11.71
C GLY A 21 -13.56 -15.81 -11.16
N LEU A 22 -13.65 -17.06 -11.59
CA LEU A 22 -12.72 -18.11 -11.16
C LEU A 22 -11.26 -17.83 -11.57
N GLU A 23 -11.02 -17.29 -12.76
CA GLU A 23 -9.67 -16.94 -13.20
C GLU A 23 -9.18 -15.62 -12.57
N TYR A 24 -10.09 -14.68 -12.28
CA TYR A 24 -9.73 -13.45 -11.59
C TYR A 24 -9.30 -13.71 -10.15
N ASP A 25 -10.01 -14.52 -9.41
CA ASP A 25 -9.71 -14.90 -8.02
C ASP A 25 -8.46 -15.78 -7.90
N ARG A 26 -7.99 -16.33 -9.00
CA ARG A 26 -6.75 -17.13 -9.03
C ARG A 26 -5.49 -16.30 -8.86
N TYR A 27 -5.56 -15.01 -9.18
CA TYR A 27 -4.42 -14.09 -9.01
C TYR A 27 -4.45 -13.52 -7.61
N GLU A 28 -3.41 -13.80 -6.83
CA GLU A 28 -3.25 -13.26 -5.49
C GLU A 28 -3.20 -11.72 -5.51
N ASN A 29 -3.85 -11.11 -4.55
CA ASN A 29 -3.85 -9.67 -4.36
C ASN A 29 -2.60 -9.25 -3.57
N GLU A 30 -1.44 -9.18 -4.23
CA GLU A 30 -0.16 -8.80 -3.59
C GLU A 30 -0.23 -7.41 -2.93
N HIS A 31 -1.04 -6.51 -3.48
CA HIS A 31 -1.20 -5.16 -2.93
C HIS A 31 -1.86 -5.15 -1.54
N SER A 32 -2.67 -6.15 -1.19
CA SER A 32 -3.30 -6.27 0.14
C SER A 32 -2.29 -6.54 1.26
N GLU A 33 -1.08 -6.97 0.93
CA GLU A 33 0.00 -7.10 1.90
C GLU A 33 0.62 -5.74 2.30
N ILE A 34 0.42 -4.71 1.48
CA ILE A 34 1.03 -3.39 1.65
C ILE A 34 -0.02 -2.35 2.04
N PHE A 35 -1.20 -2.44 1.43
CA PHE A 35 -2.29 -1.49 1.60
C PHE A 35 -3.49 -2.17 2.27
N ASP A 36 -4.15 -1.44 3.17
CA ASP A 36 -5.44 -1.85 3.72
C ASP A 36 -6.53 -1.64 2.67
N GLU A 37 -7.43 -2.61 2.54
CA GLU A 37 -8.56 -2.55 1.61
C GLU A 37 -9.84 -2.19 2.36
N GLU A 38 -10.46 -1.09 1.95
CA GLU A 38 -11.75 -0.65 2.47
C GLU A 38 -12.80 -0.58 1.37
N SER A 39 -14.07 -0.68 1.74
CA SER A 39 -15.19 -0.55 0.81
C SER A 39 -15.81 0.83 0.93
N SER A 40 -16.21 1.43 -0.21
CA SER A 40 -16.86 2.73 -0.26
C SER A 40 -18.05 2.70 -1.20
N ASP A 41 -19.11 3.40 -0.82
CA ASP A 41 -20.32 3.61 -1.62
C ASP A 41 -20.36 5.01 -2.28
N ARG A 42 -19.26 5.78 -2.19
CA ARG A 42 -19.16 7.14 -2.68
C ARG A 42 -18.27 7.24 -3.90
N ALA A 43 -18.31 8.39 -4.58
CA ALA A 43 -17.42 8.68 -5.71
C ALA A 43 -15.99 9.03 -5.27
N PHE A 44 -15.82 9.49 -4.05
CA PHE A 44 -14.54 9.80 -3.42
C PHE A 44 -14.67 9.68 -1.90
N GLU A 45 -13.55 9.46 -1.23
CA GLU A 45 -13.44 9.53 0.23
C GLU A 45 -12.48 10.65 0.62
N GLU A 46 -12.76 11.26 1.77
CA GLU A 46 -11.92 12.31 2.32
C GLU A 46 -11.56 11.99 3.77
N GLU A 47 -10.28 12.09 4.06
CA GLU A 47 -9.75 11.96 5.41
C GLU A 47 -9.13 13.28 5.84
N VAL A 48 -9.54 13.76 7.01
CA VAL A 48 -9.03 14.99 7.61
C VAL A 48 -8.00 14.62 8.67
N MET A 49 -6.81 15.15 8.54
CA MET A 49 -5.77 15.00 9.56
C MET A 49 -6.09 15.90 10.75
N LEU A 50 -6.25 15.30 11.92
CA LEU A 50 -6.49 16.01 13.18
C LEU A 50 -5.17 16.16 13.93
N GLY A 51 -4.72 17.37 14.15
CA GLY A 51 -3.59 17.67 15.03
C GLY A 51 -3.99 17.40 16.49
N GLY A 52 -3.18 16.59 17.18
CA GLY A 52 -3.38 16.27 18.60
C GLY A 52 -3.11 17.45 19.54
N PHE A 53 -2.95 17.16 20.82
CA PHE A 53 -2.61 18.16 21.83
C PHE A 53 -1.07 18.22 22.03
N SER A 54 -0.59 19.36 22.48
CA SER A 54 0.81 19.53 22.86
C SER A 54 1.14 18.83 24.19
N THR A 55 2.41 18.84 24.59
CA THR A 55 2.83 18.27 25.87
C THR A 55 2.13 18.96 27.05
N ALA A 56 1.48 18.18 27.90
CA ALA A 56 0.82 18.71 29.08
C ALA A 56 1.84 19.34 30.06
N PRO A 57 1.66 20.61 30.46
CA PRO A 57 2.56 21.25 31.42
C PRO A 57 2.30 20.76 32.84
N VAL A 58 3.32 20.84 33.70
CA VAL A 58 3.19 20.54 35.13
C VAL A 58 2.33 21.60 35.77
N LYS A 59 1.25 21.17 36.44
CA LYS A 59 0.39 22.07 37.23
C LYS A 59 0.89 22.14 38.67
N ASN A 60 1.22 23.36 39.11
CA ASN A 60 1.52 23.60 40.52
C ASN A 60 0.25 23.63 41.38
N GLU A 61 0.40 23.41 42.70
CA GLU A 61 -0.69 23.52 43.64
C GLU A 61 -1.29 24.94 43.63
N GLY A 62 -2.63 25.04 43.52
CA GLY A 62 -3.32 26.34 43.41
C GLY A 62 -3.26 26.99 42.01
N GLY A 63 -2.51 26.45 41.04
CA GLY A 63 -2.46 26.97 39.70
C GLY A 63 -3.69 26.58 38.86
N THR A 64 -3.97 27.34 37.79
CA THR A 64 -5.02 27.02 36.79
C THR A 64 -4.58 25.92 35.87
N VAL A 65 -5.54 25.16 35.30
CA VAL A 65 -5.30 24.19 34.24
C VAL A 65 -5.01 24.93 32.92
N SER A 66 -4.03 24.47 32.16
CA SER A 66 -3.75 24.95 30.83
C SER A 66 -4.76 24.36 29.85
N PHE A 67 -5.26 25.17 28.92
CA PHE A 67 -6.11 24.73 27.82
C PHE A 67 -5.26 24.66 26.56
N ASP A 68 -5.53 23.68 25.71
CA ASP A 68 -4.93 23.51 24.39
C ASP A 68 -6.03 23.18 23.38
N ASP A 69 -5.86 23.62 22.15
CA ASP A 69 -6.85 23.46 21.09
C ASP A 69 -6.36 22.45 20.04
N ALA A 70 -7.23 21.49 19.72
CA ALA A 70 -7.04 20.60 18.57
C ALA A 70 -7.33 21.37 17.27
N GLN A 71 -6.54 21.12 16.24
CA GLN A 71 -6.67 21.77 14.93
C GLN A 71 -6.77 20.73 13.82
N GLU A 72 -7.60 21.02 12.82
CA GLU A 72 -7.58 20.32 11.55
C GLU A 72 -6.42 20.87 10.71
N THR A 73 -5.60 19.99 10.10
CA THR A 73 -4.44 20.41 9.34
C THR A 73 -4.69 20.32 7.84
N TYR A 74 -4.75 19.16 7.26
CA TYR A 74 -4.99 18.97 5.84
C TYR A 74 -5.96 17.83 5.58
N THR A 75 -6.54 17.83 4.37
CA THR A 75 -7.49 16.81 3.93
C THR A 75 -6.91 16.03 2.78
N ALA A 76 -6.84 14.71 2.91
CA ALA A 76 -6.52 13.79 1.84
C ALA A 76 -7.80 13.34 1.14
N ARG A 77 -7.85 13.44 -0.21
CA ARG A 77 -8.98 12.97 -1.01
C ARG A 77 -8.58 11.80 -1.88
N TYR A 78 -9.32 10.71 -1.77
CA TYR A 78 -9.18 9.50 -2.56
C TYR A 78 -10.32 9.44 -3.59
N THR A 79 -9.99 9.58 -4.85
CA THR A 79 -10.98 9.53 -5.94
C THR A 79 -10.98 8.15 -6.57
N HIS A 80 -12.17 7.54 -6.68
CA HIS A 80 -12.31 6.22 -7.27
C HIS A 80 -12.18 6.27 -8.79
N GLU A 81 -11.47 5.29 -9.35
CA GLU A 81 -11.30 5.09 -10.77
C GLU A 81 -11.92 3.77 -11.20
N THR A 82 -12.63 3.76 -12.33
CA THR A 82 -13.19 2.54 -12.90
C THR A 82 -12.21 1.92 -13.88
N ILE A 83 -11.84 0.66 -13.63
CA ILE A 83 -11.03 -0.14 -14.56
C ILE A 83 -12.01 -1.02 -15.36
N ALA A 84 -12.03 -0.84 -16.68
CA ALA A 84 -12.88 -1.61 -17.57
C ALA A 84 -12.13 -2.00 -18.83
N LEU A 85 -12.35 -3.21 -19.29
CA LEU A 85 -11.84 -3.74 -20.56
C LEU A 85 -12.86 -4.74 -21.10
N ALA A 86 -13.11 -4.72 -22.39
CA ALA A 86 -14.04 -5.63 -23.05
C ALA A 86 -13.41 -6.20 -24.32
N PHE A 87 -13.89 -7.36 -24.74
CA PHE A 87 -13.63 -7.92 -26.06
C PHE A 87 -14.93 -8.28 -26.75
N SER A 88 -14.93 -8.30 -28.06
CA SER A 88 -16.06 -8.72 -28.87
C SER A 88 -15.65 -9.89 -29.76
N ILE A 89 -16.60 -10.79 -30.02
CA ILE A 89 -16.44 -11.92 -30.95
C ILE A 89 -17.47 -11.70 -32.07
N THR A 90 -17.04 -11.85 -33.32
CA THR A 90 -17.90 -11.69 -34.48
C THR A 90 -18.85 -12.87 -34.60
N GLU A 91 -20.00 -12.63 -35.19
CA GLU A 91 -21.02 -13.68 -35.44
C GLU A 91 -20.46 -14.77 -36.36
N GLU A 92 -19.66 -14.43 -37.35
CA GLU A 92 -18.99 -15.37 -38.26
C GLU A 92 -18.08 -16.34 -37.50
N ALA A 93 -17.32 -15.85 -36.51
CA ALA A 93 -16.47 -16.70 -35.68
C ALA A 93 -17.28 -17.67 -34.80
N ILE A 94 -18.51 -17.29 -34.44
CA ILE A 94 -19.42 -18.14 -33.71
C ILE A 94 -19.99 -19.23 -34.67
N GLU A 95 -20.30 -18.88 -35.93
CA GLU A 95 -20.77 -19.81 -36.94
C GLU A 95 -19.77 -20.90 -37.32
N ASP A 96 -18.48 -20.54 -37.38
CA ASP A 96 -17.36 -21.44 -37.70
C ASP A 96 -16.94 -22.36 -36.52
N ASN A 97 -17.69 -22.37 -35.42
CA ASN A 97 -17.46 -23.21 -34.25
C ASN A 97 -16.06 -23.02 -33.58
N LEU A 98 -15.41 -21.89 -33.85
CA LEU A 98 -14.13 -21.50 -33.20
C LEU A 98 -14.34 -20.88 -31.83
N TYR A 99 -15.59 -20.68 -31.48
CA TYR A 99 -16.05 -19.88 -30.33
C TYR A 99 -15.56 -20.41 -28.98
N ASP A 100 -15.75 -21.70 -28.68
CA ASP A 100 -15.50 -22.23 -27.32
C ASP A 100 -14.06 -22.08 -26.85
N ARG A 101 -13.11 -22.39 -27.74
CA ARG A 101 -11.69 -22.30 -27.40
C ARG A 101 -11.20 -20.84 -27.35
N LEU A 102 -11.71 -19.99 -28.23
CA LEU A 102 -11.29 -18.59 -28.31
C LEU A 102 -11.92 -17.77 -27.17
N ALA A 103 -13.22 -17.90 -26.94
CA ALA A 103 -13.92 -17.20 -25.87
C ALA A 103 -13.32 -17.51 -24.48
N SER A 104 -13.10 -18.79 -24.20
CA SER A 104 -12.45 -19.20 -22.94
C SER A 104 -11.04 -18.64 -22.78
N ARG A 105 -10.22 -18.65 -23.85
CA ARG A 105 -8.86 -18.08 -23.81
C ARG A 105 -8.87 -16.55 -23.61
N TYR A 106 -9.76 -15.83 -24.30
CA TYR A 106 -9.87 -14.38 -24.18
C TYR A 106 -10.44 -13.96 -22.83
N THR A 107 -11.40 -14.71 -22.28
CA THR A 107 -11.93 -14.47 -20.94
C THR A 107 -10.83 -14.60 -19.88
N LYS A 108 -9.98 -15.63 -19.96
CA LYS A 108 -8.82 -15.78 -19.07
C LYS A 108 -7.81 -14.66 -19.25
N ALA A 109 -7.54 -14.25 -20.49
CA ALA A 109 -6.63 -13.14 -20.77
C ALA A 109 -7.18 -11.82 -20.24
N LEU A 110 -8.50 -11.60 -20.33
CA LEU A 110 -9.18 -10.44 -19.79
C LEU A 110 -9.05 -10.38 -18.25
N ALA A 111 -9.37 -11.48 -17.57
CA ALA A 111 -9.26 -11.59 -16.11
C ALA A 111 -7.83 -11.28 -15.63
N ARG A 112 -6.82 -11.87 -16.29
CA ARG A 112 -5.42 -11.60 -16.01
C ARG A 112 -5.05 -10.13 -16.23
N SER A 113 -5.51 -9.52 -17.32
CA SER A 113 -5.22 -8.11 -17.65
C SER A 113 -5.80 -7.18 -16.59
N MET A 114 -7.03 -7.42 -16.13
CA MET A 114 -7.69 -6.60 -15.11
C MET A 114 -7.00 -6.75 -13.74
N ALA A 115 -6.67 -7.98 -13.32
CA ALA A 115 -5.92 -8.21 -12.09
C ALA A 115 -4.54 -7.52 -12.14
N GLN A 116 -3.82 -7.66 -13.25
CA GLN A 116 -2.53 -7.00 -13.45
C GLN A 116 -2.64 -5.47 -13.42
N THR A 117 -3.69 -4.89 -13.99
CA THR A 117 -3.90 -3.43 -13.97
C THR A 117 -4.10 -2.93 -12.53
N LYS A 118 -4.83 -3.66 -11.70
CA LYS A 118 -5.00 -3.33 -10.27
C LYS A 118 -3.65 -3.31 -9.54
N GLN A 119 -2.82 -4.33 -9.77
CA GLN A 119 -1.47 -4.42 -9.19
C GLN A 119 -0.56 -3.28 -9.66
N ILE A 120 -0.57 -2.96 -10.96
CA ILE A 120 0.21 -1.84 -11.51
C ILE A 120 -0.21 -0.50 -10.89
N LYS A 121 -1.51 -0.27 -10.72
CA LYS A 121 -2.05 0.94 -10.08
C LYS A 121 -1.58 1.06 -8.63
N ALA A 122 -1.64 -0.01 -7.86
CA ALA A 122 -1.14 -0.04 -6.48
C ALA A 122 0.38 0.19 -6.42
N ALA A 123 1.15 -0.51 -7.25
CA ALA A 123 2.60 -0.35 -7.31
C ALA A 123 3.03 1.07 -7.77
N ALA A 124 2.21 1.75 -8.60
CA ALA A 124 2.50 3.10 -9.06
C ALA A 124 2.62 4.12 -7.93
N ILE A 125 1.94 3.91 -6.80
CA ILE A 125 2.04 4.78 -5.62
C ILE A 125 3.47 4.74 -5.07
N LEU A 126 4.05 3.54 -4.92
CA LEU A 126 5.41 3.38 -4.43
C LEU A 126 6.45 3.78 -5.48
N ASN A 127 6.25 3.45 -6.74
CA ASN A 127 7.17 3.81 -7.83
C ASN A 127 7.27 5.33 -8.02
N ASN A 128 6.20 6.05 -7.71
CA ASN A 128 6.16 7.52 -7.79
C ASN A 128 6.29 8.19 -6.40
N ALA A 129 6.77 7.49 -5.39
CA ALA A 129 6.82 7.96 -4.01
C ALA A 129 7.57 9.30 -3.83
N PHE A 130 8.52 9.62 -4.70
CA PHE A 130 9.27 10.87 -4.70
C PHE A 130 8.66 11.97 -5.60
N SER A 131 7.50 11.71 -6.25
CA SER A 131 6.86 12.65 -7.15
C SER A 131 5.67 13.33 -6.47
N THR A 132 5.67 14.65 -6.43
CA THR A 132 4.57 15.46 -5.88
C THR A 132 3.28 15.36 -6.71
N GLY A 133 3.36 15.07 -8.02
CA GLY A 133 2.18 15.02 -8.89
C GLY A 133 1.38 13.72 -8.79
N ALA A 134 2.04 12.59 -8.59
CA ALA A 134 1.42 11.26 -8.64
C ALA A 134 1.22 10.63 -7.25
N SER A 135 1.99 11.05 -6.27
CA SER A 135 2.01 10.50 -4.91
C SER A 135 1.92 11.60 -3.84
N ALA A 136 1.37 12.77 -4.21
CA ALA A 136 1.12 13.82 -3.24
C ALA A 136 0.02 13.35 -2.27
N ILE A 137 0.32 13.42 -1.00
CA ILE A 137 -0.64 13.21 0.09
C ILE A 137 -1.33 14.54 0.44
N GLY A 138 -2.24 14.55 1.38
CA GLY A 138 -3.03 15.72 1.74
C GLY A 138 -2.22 16.96 2.14
N ASP A 139 -0.99 16.79 2.59
CA ASP A 139 -0.03 17.86 2.95
C ASP A 139 0.62 18.55 1.73
N GLY A 140 0.38 18.05 0.50
CA GLY A 140 0.96 18.57 -0.74
C GLY A 140 2.40 18.15 -1.02
N ALA A 141 3.04 17.40 -0.13
CA ALA A 141 4.35 16.81 -0.34
C ALA A 141 4.26 15.45 -1.07
N ALA A 142 5.37 14.95 -1.58
CA ALA A 142 5.47 13.59 -2.10
C ALA A 142 5.40 12.59 -0.93
N LEU A 143 4.99 11.35 -1.20
CA LEU A 143 4.91 10.29 -0.18
C LEU A 143 6.23 10.11 0.57
N CYS A 144 7.36 10.19 -0.14
CA CYS A 144 8.70 10.24 0.45
C CYS A 144 9.28 11.63 0.25
N SER A 145 9.41 12.39 1.32
CA SER A 145 9.88 13.77 1.29
C SER A 145 10.76 14.09 2.50
N ALA A 146 11.72 15.00 2.29
CA ALA A 146 12.51 15.55 3.38
C ALA A 146 11.77 16.66 4.15
N SER A 147 10.58 17.07 3.69
CA SER A 147 9.85 18.21 4.23
C SER A 147 8.34 17.98 4.16
N HIS A 148 7.81 17.24 5.12
CA HIS A 148 6.37 17.15 5.37
C HIS A 148 5.98 18.25 6.35
N PRO A 149 5.08 19.19 5.96
CA PRO A 149 4.67 20.25 6.86
C PRO A 149 3.87 19.69 8.04
N SER A 150 4.25 20.08 9.25
CA SER A 150 3.50 19.77 10.47
C SER A 150 3.43 21.00 11.39
N LEU A 151 2.55 20.96 12.38
CA LEU A 151 2.38 22.07 13.35
C LEU A 151 3.64 22.33 14.19
N SER A 152 4.46 21.31 14.41
CA SER A 152 5.73 21.40 15.16
C SER A 152 6.93 21.76 14.28
N GLY A 153 6.76 21.89 12.95
CA GLY A 153 7.79 22.13 11.97
C GLY A 153 7.86 21.00 10.93
N ASN A 154 8.71 21.17 9.93
CA ASN A 154 8.84 20.17 8.87
C ASN A 154 9.45 18.87 9.39
N GLN A 155 8.86 17.75 9.00
CA GLN A 155 9.33 16.40 9.30
C GLN A 155 9.85 15.71 8.03
N THR A 156 10.76 14.76 8.21
CA THR A 156 11.30 13.96 7.11
C THR A 156 11.01 12.47 7.34
N ASN A 157 10.70 11.76 6.27
CA ASN A 157 10.63 10.29 6.24
C ASN A 157 11.71 9.69 5.33
N LEU A 158 12.75 10.46 5.02
CA LEU A 158 13.89 10.04 4.24
C LEU A 158 15.15 9.94 5.11
N LEU A 159 16.08 9.10 4.71
CA LEU A 159 17.45 9.14 5.23
C LEU A 159 18.08 10.51 4.95
N ALA A 160 18.82 11.04 5.91
CA ALA A 160 19.54 12.32 5.76
C ALA A 160 20.55 12.30 4.60
N VAL A 161 21.13 11.14 4.31
CA VAL A 161 22.01 10.89 3.16
C VAL A 161 21.45 9.68 2.41
N ALA A 162 21.13 9.88 1.12
CA ALA A 162 20.68 8.79 0.27
C ALA A 162 21.74 7.69 0.18
N ALA A 163 21.33 6.45 0.40
CA ALA A 163 22.23 5.30 0.40
C ALA A 163 21.52 4.07 -0.19
N ASP A 164 22.30 3.20 -0.82
CA ASP A 164 21.81 1.91 -1.27
C ASP A 164 21.49 1.01 -0.07
N LEU A 165 20.67 -0.02 -0.31
CA LEU A 165 20.31 -0.99 0.72
C LEU A 165 21.55 -1.75 1.21
N ASN A 166 21.92 -1.49 2.45
CA ASN A 166 22.93 -2.21 3.20
C ASN A 166 22.57 -2.23 4.69
N GLU A 167 23.36 -2.93 5.48
CA GLU A 167 23.12 -3.07 6.92
C GLU A 167 23.02 -1.72 7.63
N THR A 168 23.99 -0.83 7.41
CA THR A 168 24.04 0.48 8.07
C THR A 168 22.87 1.37 7.65
N SER A 169 22.49 1.40 6.37
CA SER A 169 21.36 2.19 5.91
C SER A 169 20.03 1.67 6.44
N LEU A 170 19.87 0.33 6.59
CA LEU A 170 18.68 -0.27 7.18
C LEU A 170 18.60 0.04 8.69
N GLU A 171 19.72 -0.08 9.43
CA GLU A 171 19.78 0.28 10.85
C GLU A 171 19.41 1.75 11.07
N GLN A 172 19.98 2.66 10.26
CA GLN A 172 19.68 4.08 10.36
C GLN A 172 18.20 4.35 10.08
N MET A 173 17.61 3.72 9.05
CA MET A 173 16.20 3.86 8.75
C MET A 173 15.31 3.41 9.91
N LEU A 174 15.64 2.30 10.57
CA LEU A 174 14.90 1.81 11.74
C LEU A 174 15.00 2.77 12.94
N ILE A 175 16.17 3.40 13.13
CA ILE A 175 16.38 4.42 14.16
C ILE A 175 15.53 5.66 13.85
N ASP A 176 15.53 6.11 12.58
CA ASP A 176 14.76 7.27 12.15
C ASP A 176 13.26 7.03 12.29
N ILE A 177 12.75 5.83 11.90
CA ILE A 177 11.35 5.44 12.11
C ILE A 177 10.97 5.46 13.60
N ALA A 178 11.81 4.94 14.48
CA ALA A 178 11.56 4.97 15.92
C ALA A 178 11.63 6.38 16.52
N GLY A 179 12.24 7.32 15.81
CA GLY A 179 12.36 8.73 16.16
C GLY A 179 11.20 9.62 15.68
N LEU A 180 10.28 9.10 14.86
CA LEU A 180 9.18 9.88 14.30
C LEU A 180 8.29 10.50 15.39
N THR A 181 7.76 11.67 15.08
CA THR A 181 6.87 12.44 15.97
C THR A 181 5.53 12.72 15.30
N ASP A 182 4.54 13.02 16.10
CA ASP A 182 3.22 13.47 15.63
C ASP A 182 3.25 14.92 15.16
N GLU A 183 2.09 15.46 14.76
CA GLU A 183 1.89 16.85 14.34
C GLU A 183 2.33 17.89 15.37
N ARG A 184 2.32 17.57 16.64
CA ARG A 184 2.71 18.43 17.76
C ARG A 184 4.12 18.17 18.30
N GLY A 185 4.87 17.25 17.67
CA GLY A 185 6.23 16.91 18.06
C GLY A 185 6.32 15.86 19.19
N LEU A 186 5.22 15.20 19.56
CA LEU A 186 5.26 14.10 20.52
C LEU A 186 5.71 12.83 19.80
N LYS A 187 6.56 12.04 20.47
CA LYS A 187 7.05 10.78 19.91
C LYS A 187 5.94 9.76 19.78
N ILE A 188 5.84 9.15 18.61
CA ILE A 188 4.93 8.04 18.32
C ILE A 188 5.70 6.72 18.39
N ALA A 189 5.06 5.66 18.93
CA ALA A 189 5.67 4.34 19.06
C ALA A 189 5.50 3.53 17.75
N VAL A 190 6.18 3.98 16.68
CA VAL A 190 6.16 3.32 15.36
C VAL A 190 7.37 2.41 15.22
N ARG A 191 7.21 1.31 14.47
CA ARG A 191 8.28 0.36 14.16
C ARG A 191 8.21 -0.02 12.69
N GLY A 192 9.36 -0.23 12.06
CA GLY A 192 9.43 -0.85 10.74
C GLY A 192 8.94 -2.30 10.82
N LEU A 193 7.89 -2.63 10.06
CA LEU A 193 7.27 -3.95 10.05
C LEU A 193 7.63 -4.76 8.81
N LYS A 194 7.70 -4.12 7.64
CA LYS A 194 7.95 -4.75 6.35
C LYS A 194 9.00 -3.97 5.58
N LEU A 195 9.92 -4.68 4.95
CA LEU A 195 10.88 -4.13 4.01
C LEU A 195 10.40 -4.45 2.59
N ILE A 196 10.04 -3.42 1.84
CA ILE A 196 9.61 -3.53 0.45
C ILE A 196 10.80 -3.21 -0.44
N ILE A 197 11.18 -4.12 -1.30
CA ILE A 197 12.36 -4.02 -2.15
C ILE A 197 12.03 -4.41 -3.58
N PRO A 198 12.74 -3.85 -4.57
CA PRO A 198 12.70 -4.39 -5.92
C PRO A 198 13.37 -5.78 -5.97
N LYS A 199 12.96 -6.61 -6.92
CA LYS A 199 13.43 -8.00 -7.07
C LYS A 199 14.96 -8.12 -7.21
N GLU A 200 15.60 -7.10 -7.76
CA GLU A 200 17.06 -7.05 -7.96
C GLU A 200 17.82 -7.03 -6.63
N LEU A 201 17.20 -6.53 -5.57
CA LEU A 201 17.81 -6.44 -4.24
C LEU A 201 17.45 -7.61 -3.32
N GLN A 202 16.69 -8.59 -3.79
CA GLN A 202 16.22 -9.72 -2.98
C GLN A 202 17.37 -10.42 -2.21
N PHE A 203 18.45 -10.78 -2.91
CA PHE A 203 19.57 -11.49 -2.28
C PHE A 203 20.40 -10.62 -1.34
N ILE A 204 20.39 -9.29 -1.55
CA ILE A 204 21.05 -8.36 -0.66
C ILE A 204 20.24 -8.26 0.64
N ALA A 205 18.94 -8.07 0.53
CA ALA A 205 18.04 -8.01 1.67
C ALA A 205 18.06 -9.30 2.48
N GLU A 206 18.02 -10.46 1.83
CA GLU A 206 18.11 -11.74 2.49
C GLU A 206 19.42 -11.90 3.30
N ARG A 207 20.54 -11.47 2.74
CA ARG A 207 21.82 -11.46 3.46
C ARG A 207 21.84 -10.49 4.64
N VAL A 208 21.24 -9.31 4.49
CA VAL A 208 21.19 -8.30 5.56
C VAL A 208 20.29 -8.76 6.70
N ILE A 209 19.11 -9.33 6.39
CA ILE A 209 18.12 -9.72 7.39
C ILE A 209 18.46 -11.06 8.05
N ASN A 210 18.90 -12.07 7.28
CA ASN A 210 19.08 -13.46 7.76
C ASN A 210 20.52 -13.81 8.12
N SER A 211 21.50 -12.92 7.97
CA SER A 211 22.89 -13.21 8.28
C SER A 211 23.14 -13.10 9.79
N ASN A 212 23.22 -14.25 10.45
CA ASN A 212 23.58 -14.33 11.87
C ASN A 212 25.08 -14.14 12.14
N LEU A 213 25.93 -14.28 11.11
CA LEU A 213 27.39 -14.22 11.26
C LEU A 213 28.00 -13.59 10.01
N ARG A 214 28.54 -12.40 10.16
CA ARG A 214 29.46 -11.81 9.16
C ARG A 214 30.88 -12.15 9.53
N PRO A 215 31.72 -12.75 8.64
CA PRO A 215 33.14 -12.93 8.91
C PRO A 215 33.79 -11.55 9.14
N GLY A 216 34.24 -11.29 10.35
CA GLY A 216 34.97 -10.08 10.71
C GLY A 216 34.23 -9.01 11.52
N LEU A 217 32.95 -9.20 11.86
CA LEU A 217 32.23 -8.33 12.77
C LEU A 217 31.69 -9.13 13.98
N SER A 218 31.77 -8.53 15.16
CA SER A 218 31.20 -9.11 16.38
C SER A 218 29.67 -9.20 16.26
N LEU A 219 29.12 -10.24 16.85
CA LEU A 219 27.72 -10.57 16.96
C LEU A 219 26.82 -9.32 17.07
N ILE A 220 26.03 -9.04 16.04
CA ILE A 220 24.91 -8.12 16.15
C ILE A 220 23.76 -8.93 16.74
N HIS A 221 23.49 -8.72 18.01
CA HIS A 221 22.30 -9.22 18.64
C HIS A 221 21.11 -8.42 18.09
N ILE A 222 20.43 -8.95 17.08
CA ILE A 222 19.04 -8.59 16.86
C ILE A 222 18.30 -9.20 18.06
N SER A 223 18.05 -8.38 19.08
CA SER A 223 17.32 -8.83 20.25
C SER A 223 15.91 -9.23 19.80
N GLU A 224 15.63 -10.52 19.82
CA GLU A 224 14.26 -11.02 19.84
C GLU A 224 13.49 -10.22 20.91
N PRO A 225 12.25 -9.78 20.64
CA PRO A 225 11.46 -9.08 21.64
C PRO A 225 11.31 -10.02 22.85
N THR A 226 11.99 -9.70 23.93
CA THR A 226 11.91 -10.43 25.17
C THR A 226 10.45 -10.49 25.60
N ARG A 227 9.86 -11.67 25.49
CA ARG A 227 8.57 -12.03 26.05
C ARG A 227 8.64 -11.71 27.54
N ARG A 228 7.99 -10.63 27.98
CA ARG A 228 7.83 -10.36 29.41
C ARG A 228 7.07 -11.52 30.00
N THR A 229 7.76 -12.32 30.80
CA THR A 229 7.10 -13.26 31.71
C THR A 229 6.34 -12.44 32.76
N PRO A 230 5.05 -12.73 33.00
CA PRO A 230 4.33 -12.08 34.09
C PRO A 230 5.00 -12.50 35.41
N ILE A 231 5.34 -11.51 36.22
CA ILE A 231 5.75 -11.71 37.59
C ILE A 231 4.50 -12.12 38.37
N SER A 232 4.54 -13.32 38.94
CA SER A 232 3.55 -13.87 39.89
C SER A 232 3.58 -13.12 41.21
#